data_e475ffb44a0ee55a9a20c0a9cbedeb19
#
_entry.id   e475ffb44a0ee55a9a20c0a9cbedeb19
#
_cell.length_a   1.000
_cell.length_b   1.000
_cell.length_c   1.000
_cell.angle_alpha   90.00
_cell.angle_beta   90.00
_cell.angle_gamma   90.00
#
_symmetry.space_group_name_H-M   'P 1'
#
loop_
_entity.id
_entity.type
_entity.pdbx_description
1 polymer ?
#
loop_
_entity_poly.entity_id
_entity_poly.type
_entity_poly.pdbx_seq_one_letter_code
_entity_poly.pdbx_strand_id
1 'polypeptide(L)'
;MTSIYLLKDDKVLLLFRNGGRVVSDVWTGSAGGHFEEFELNDAKACVLREMNEELGLCEDNIRNLSLRYVTLRRTKGEIRQNYYFFAILNEEVSDDLASNEGELKWFSLKQLDELEMPYTARYVMNHYCSIGQYSDKIYTGVANENEVIFLELPEF
;
A
#
# COMPACT_ATOMS: atom_id res chain seq x y z
N MET A 1 -10.66 -2.00 0.41
CA MET A 1 -9.45 -2.86 0.28
C MET A 1 -8.26 -2.20 0.96
N THR A 2 -7.28 -2.95 1.38
CA THR A 2 -6.07 -2.44 2.03
C THR A 2 -4.83 -2.74 1.20
N SER A 3 -3.79 -1.94 1.40
CA SER A 3 -2.43 -2.19 0.92
C SER A 3 -1.44 -1.78 2.00
N ILE A 4 -0.34 -2.50 2.13
CA ILE A 4 0.78 -2.12 2.98
C ILE A 4 2.04 -1.97 2.14
N TYR A 5 2.82 -0.92 2.43
CA TYR A 5 4.13 -0.69 1.88
C TYR A 5 5.16 -0.87 3.00
N LEU A 6 5.95 -1.93 2.89
CA LEU A 6 7.03 -2.20 3.83
C LEU A 6 8.28 -1.44 3.41
N LEU A 7 8.83 -0.72 4.37
CA LEU A 7 9.99 0.14 4.20
C LEU A 7 11.20 -0.44 4.94
N LYS A 8 12.37 -0.27 4.36
CA LYS A 8 13.65 -0.54 5.02
C LYS A 8 14.69 0.44 4.46
N ASP A 9 15.28 1.24 5.35
CA ASP A 9 16.13 2.35 4.98
C ASP A 9 15.40 3.31 4.01
N ASP A 10 15.94 3.57 2.83
CA ASP A 10 15.34 4.39 1.78
C ASP A 10 14.66 3.57 0.67
N LYS A 11 14.30 2.32 0.98
CA LYS A 11 13.70 1.37 0.04
C LYS A 11 12.30 0.96 0.45
N VAL A 12 11.52 0.58 -0.55
CA VAL A 12 10.17 0.02 -0.41
C VAL A 12 10.10 -1.35 -1.08
N LEU A 13 9.44 -2.29 -0.41
CA LEU A 13 9.16 -3.61 -0.97
C LEU A 13 7.88 -3.55 -1.79
N LEU A 14 7.97 -3.94 -3.05
CA LEU A 14 6.83 -3.98 -3.97
C LEU A 14 6.61 -5.40 -4.48
N LEU A 15 5.37 -5.71 -4.76
CA LEU A 15 4.92 -6.97 -5.33
C LEU A 15 4.59 -6.79 -6.81
N PHE A 16 5.22 -7.57 -7.67
CA PHE A 16 4.86 -7.65 -9.09
C PHE A 16 3.79 -8.74 -9.28
N ARG A 17 2.59 -8.31 -9.63
CA ARG A 17 1.50 -9.22 -9.97
C ARG A 17 1.52 -9.50 -11.47
N ASN A 18 1.74 -10.76 -11.84
CA ASN A 18 1.59 -11.22 -13.20
C ASN A 18 0.42 -12.21 -13.31
N GLY A 19 -0.35 -12.13 -14.40
CA GLY A 19 -1.43 -13.07 -14.70
C GLY A 19 -2.71 -12.93 -13.86
N GLY A 20 -2.90 -11.84 -13.14
CA GLY A 20 -4.14 -11.54 -12.42
C GLY A 20 -5.30 -11.22 -13.36
N ARG A 21 -6.53 -11.64 -13.00
CA ARG A 21 -7.74 -11.40 -13.85
C ARG A 21 -8.11 -9.91 -13.97
N VAL A 22 -7.70 -9.07 -13.03
CA VAL A 22 -8.13 -7.67 -12.95
C VAL A 22 -6.99 -6.69 -13.18
N VAL A 23 -5.80 -7.00 -12.70
CA VAL A 23 -4.60 -6.15 -12.84
C VAL A 23 -3.41 -7.08 -13.05
N SER A 24 -2.78 -7.02 -14.21
CA SER A 24 -1.57 -7.78 -14.54
C SER A 24 -0.43 -6.85 -14.88
N ASP A 25 0.79 -7.32 -14.69
CA ASP A 25 2.03 -6.64 -15.09
C ASP A 25 2.24 -5.28 -14.42
N VAL A 26 1.84 -5.16 -13.15
CA VAL A 26 2.02 -3.94 -12.36
C VAL A 26 2.66 -4.24 -11.01
N TRP A 27 3.34 -3.23 -10.49
CA TRP A 27 3.88 -3.21 -9.13
C TRP A 27 2.84 -2.66 -8.16
N THR A 28 2.55 -3.42 -7.11
CA THR A 28 1.60 -3.06 -6.05
C THR A 28 2.31 -2.94 -4.72
N GLY A 29 1.59 -2.59 -3.65
CA GLY A 29 2.11 -2.67 -2.29
C GLY A 29 2.63 -4.06 -1.94
N SER A 30 3.39 -4.17 -0.88
CA SER A 30 4.04 -5.41 -0.44
C SER A 30 3.04 -6.55 -0.20
N ALA A 31 1.88 -6.21 0.34
CA ALA A 31 0.73 -7.09 0.54
C ALA A 31 -0.56 -6.26 0.60
N GLY A 32 -1.70 -6.92 0.53
CA GLY A 32 -3.00 -6.28 0.71
C GLY A 32 -4.12 -6.99 0.00
N GLY A 33 -5.34 -6.69 0.39
CA GLY A 33 -6.52 -7.32 -0.17
C GLY A 33 -7.83 -6.72 0.28
N HIS A 34 -8.89 -7.46 0.07
CA HIS A 34 -10.25 -7.05 0.39
C HIS A 34 -10.59 -7.32 1.85
N PHE A 35 -11.50 -6.51 2.39
CA PHE A 35 -12.06 -6.74 3.72
C PHE A 35 -12.88 -8.04 3.75
N GLU A 36 -12.69 -8.82 4.79
CA GLU A 36 -13.65 -9.83 5.21
C GLU A 36 -14.80 -9.16 6.01
N GLU A 37 -15.94 -9.83 6.12
CA GLU A 37 -17.12 -9.27 6.78
C GLU A 37 -16.85 -8.84 8.23
N PHE A 38 -16.05 -9.63 8.96
CA PHE A 38 -15.70 -9.35 10.36
C PHE A 38 -14.66 -8.23 10.52
N GLU A 39 -14.07 -7.73 9.44
CA GLU A 39 -13.08 -6.65 9.41
C GLU A 39 -13.67 -5.29 9.02
N LEU A 40 -14.97 -5.22 8.76
CA LEU A 40 -15.61 -3.96 8.40
C LEU A 40 -15.38 -2.92 9.50
N ASN A 41 -14.91 -1.73 9.11
CA ASN A 41 -14.44 -0.65 9.98
C ASN A 41 -13.13 -0.95 10.75
N ASP A 42 -12.43 -2.04 10.44
CA ASP A 42 -11.13 -2.35 11.02
C ASP A 42 -10.09 -2.61 9.92
N ALA A 43 -9.65 -1.54 9.28
CA ALA A 43 -8.67 -1.61 8.20
C ALA A 43 -7.32 -2.17 8.68
N LYS A 44 -6.96 -1.94 9.96
CA LYS A 44 -5.72 -2.49 10.54
C LYS A 44 -5.79 -4.01 10.61
N ALA A 45 -6.89 -4.58 11.08
CA ALA A 45 -7.06 -6.04 11.13
C ALA A 45 -6.96 -6.65 9.72
N CYS A 46 -7.62 -6.05 8.73
CA CYS A 46 -7.54 -6.50 7.34
C CYS A 46 -6.11 -6.51 6.82
N VAL A 47 -5.36 -5.41 6.95
CA VAL A 47 -4.00 -5.33 6.39
C VAL A 47 -3.03 -6.29 7.09
N LEU A 48 -3.18 -6.51 8.39
CA LEU A 48 -2.35 -7.48 9.13
C LEU A 48 -2.65 -8.93 8.74
N ARG A 49 -3.92 -9.26 8.52
CA ARG A 49 -4.31 -10.59 8.00
C ARG A 49 -3.71 -10.84 6.62
N GLU A 50 -3.90 -9.91 5.69
CA GLU A 50 -3.36 -10.02 4.34
C GLU A 50 -1.83 -10.12 4.33
N MET A 51 -1.15 -9.31 5.16
CA MET A 51 0.31 -9.40 5.30
C MET A 51 0.75 -10.79 5.80
N ASN A 52 0.03 -11.37 6.74
CA ASN A 52 0.31 -12.71 7.24
C ASN A 52 0.08 -13.78 6.18
N GLU A 53 -1.06 -13.73 5.48
CA GLU A 53 -1.44 -14.70 4.45
C GLU A 53 -0.49 -14.65 3.25
N GLU A 54 -0.09 -13.46 2.80
CA GLU A 54 0.73 -13.30 1.60
C GLU A 54 2.24 -13.39 1.86
N LEU A 55 2.73 -12.91 3.01
CA LEU A 55 4.16 -12.80 3.33
C LEU A 55 4.61 -13.65 4.52
N GLY A 56 3.69 -14.23 5.29
CA GLY A 56 4.02 -14.94 6.51
C GLY A 56 4.52 -14.03 7.65
N LEU A 57 4.28 -12.72 7.57
CA LEU A 57 4.69 -11.76 8.58
C LEU A 57 3.55 -11.44 9.54
N CYS A 58 3.89 -11.18 10.80
CA CYS A 58 2.96 -10.69 11.81
C CYS A 58 3.34 -9.27 12.28
N GLU A 59 2.50 -8.66 13.12
CA GLU A 59 2.74 -7.30 13.62
C GLU A 59 4.08 -7.16 14.34
N ASP A 60 4.57 -8.21 15.01
CA ASP A 60 5.87 -8.21 15.70
C ASP A 60 7.08 -8.13 14.75
N ASN A 61 6.89 -8.39 13.46
CA ASN A 61 7.94 -8.30 12.44
C ASN A 61 8.12 -6.89 11.87
N ILE A 62 7.23 -5.97 12.23
CA ILE A 62 7.21 -4.60 11.72
C ILE A 62 7.12 -3.59 12.87
N ARG A 63 7.45 -2.33 12.58
CA ARG A 63 7.27 -1.21 13.49
C ARG A 63 6.68 0.00 12.76
N ASN A 64 6.12 0.92 13.54
CA ASN A 64 5.53 2.17 13.02
C ASN A 64 4.44 1.93 11.96
N LEU A 65 3.65 0.87 12.13
CA LEU A 65 2.50 0.63 11.26
C LEU A 65 1.52 1.81 11.38
N SER A 66 1.27 2.48 10.27
CA SER A 66 0.39 3.63 10.24
C SER A 66 -0.44 3.68 8.96
N LEU A 67 -1.72 4.01 9.13
CA LEU A 67 -2.57 4.41 8.01
C LEU A 67 -2.14 5.81 7.56
N ARG A 68 -1.80 5.94 6.29
CA ARG A 68 -1.29 7.20 5.76
C ARG A 68 -2.18 7.79 4.68
N TYR A 69 -2.88 6.96 3.93
CA TYR A 69 -3.75 7.41 2.85
C TYR A 69 -5.05 6.63 2.83
N VAL A 70 -6.14 7.34 2.52
CA VAL A 70 -7.42 6.75 2.14
C VAL A 70 -7.81 7.37 0.81
N THR A 71 -8.07 6.55 -0.20
CA THR A 71 -8.45 7.06 -1.53
C THR A 71 -9.84 6.60 -1.93
N LEU A 72 -10.53 7.46 -2.66
CA LEU A 72 -11.83 7.20 -3.26
C LEU A 72 -11.71 7.26 -4.78
N ARG A 73 -12.26 6.26 -5.45
CA ARG A 73 -12.33 6.20 -6.91
C ARG A 73 -13.68 5.62 -7.34
N ARG A 74 -14.32 6.27 -8.31
CA ARG A 74 -15.50 5.70 -8.97
C ARG A 74 -15.09 4.99 -10.25
N THR A 75 -15.46 3.72 -10.37
CA THR A 75 -15.17 2.91 -11.57
C THR A 75 -16.27 1.89 -11.79
N LYS A 76 -16.74 1.76 -13.03
CA LYS A 76 -17.79 0.79 -13.41
C LYS A 76 -19.06 0.86 -12.52
N GLY A 77 -19.46 2.08 -12.14
CA GLY A 77 -20.63 2.31 -11.29
C GLY A 77 -20.40 2.09 -9.78
N GLU A 78 -19.24 1.62 -9.38
CA GLU A 78 -18.88 1.36 -7.98
C GLU A 78 -17.95 2.44 -7.42
N ILE A 79 -18.08 2.70 -6.13
CA ILE A 79 -17.10 3.51 -5.38
C ILE A 79 -16.14 2.54 -4.71
N ARG A 80 -14.87 2.67 -5.05
CA ARG A 80 -13.78 1.91 -4.43
C ARG A 80 -13.05 2.76 -3.43
N GLN A 81 -12.91 2.24 -2.22
CA GLN A 81 -12.18 2.86 -1.13
C GLN A 81 -10.97 1.99 -0.81
N ASN A 82 -9.79 2.60 -0.84
CA ASN A 82 -8.52 1.94 -0.55
C ASN A 82 -7.82 2.61 0.63
N TYR A 83 -7.31 1.78 1.55
CA TYR A 83 -6.53 2.19 2.71
C TYR A 83 -5.07 1.81 2.48
N TYR A 84 -4.17 2.76 2.61
CA TYR A 84 -2.74 2.56 2.39
C TYR A 84 -1.99 2.72 3.70
N PHE A 85 -1.40 1.62 4.13
CA PHE A 85 -0.56 1.55 5.32
C PHE A 85 0.91 1.56 4.93
N PHE A 86 1.71 2.13 5.82
CA PHE A 86 3.17 2.08 5.73
C PHE A 86 3.71 1.54 7.05
N ALA A 87 4.73 0.73 6.98
CA ALA A 87 5.42 0.17 8.14
C ALA A 87 6.88 -0.06 7.82
N ILE A 88 7.71 -0.12 8.86
CA ILE A 88 9.13 -0.43 8.74
C ILE A 88 9.31 -1.91 9.07
N LEU A 89 9.97 -2.65 8.17
CA LEU A 89 10.36 -4.02 8.44
C LEU A 89 11.47 -4.04 9.50
N ASN A 90 11.31 -4.85 10.54
CA ASN A 90 12.33 -4.99 11.58
C ASN A 90 13.64 -5.53 11.02
N GLU A 91 14.76 -5.10 11.57
CA GLU A 91 16.10 -5.44 11.07
C GLU A 91 16.44 -6.92 11.20
N GLU A 92 15.89 -7.61 12.19
CA GLU A 92 16.05 -9.04 12.38
C GLU A 92 15.29 -9.91 11.36
N VAL A 93 14.34 -9.33 10.62
CA VAL A 93 13.62 -10.03 9.55
C VAL A 93 14.46 -10.02 8.30
N SER A 94 14.59 -11.19 7.65
CA SER A 94 15.32 -11.31 6.39
C SER A 94 14.72 -10.44 5.29
N ASP A 95 15.56 -9.80 4.49
CA ASP A 95 15.15 -9.04 3.30
C ASP A 95 14.64 -9.93 2.18
N ASP A 96 15.00 -11.22 2.22
CA ASP A 96 14.62 -12.22 1.22
C ASP A 96 13.24 -12.79 1.57
N LEU A 97 12.22 -12.01 1.29
CA LEU A 97 10.82 -12.37 1.48
C LEU A 97 10.24 -12.97 0.19
N ALA A 98 9.34 -13.92 0.35
CA ALA A 98 8.59 -14.50 -0.75
C ALA A 98 7.09 -14.28 -0.56
N SER A 99 6.36 -14.15 -1.65
CA SER A 99 4.90 -14.04 -1.67
C SER A 99 4.31 -15.14 -2.55
N ASN A 100 3.13 -15.64 -2.15
CA ASN A 100 2.33 -16.54 -2.96
C ASN A 100 1.56 -15.84 -4.09
N GLU A 101 1.57 -14.49 -4.10
CA GLU A 101 0.82 -13.64 -5.04
C GLU A 101 1.66 -13.11 -6.21
N GLY A 102 2.98 -13.28 -6.17
CA GLY A 102 3.87 -12.79 -7.21
C GLY A 102 5.32 -12.64 -6.76
N GLU A 103 6.08 -11.84 -7.50
CA GLU A 103 7.49 -11.58 -7.25
C GLU A 103 7.69 -10.33 -6.41
N LEU A 104 8.47 -10.44 -5.34
CA LEU A 104 8.83 -9.31 -4.47
C LEU A 104 10.19 -8.72 -4.85
N LYS A 105 10.27 -7.39 -4.84
CA LYS A 105 11.54 -6.69 -5.07
C LYS A 105 11.60 -5.38 -4.27
N TRP A 106 12.77 -5.11 -3.73
CA TRP A 106 13.10 -3.84 -3.09
C TRP A 106 13.49 -2.78 -4.13
N PHE A 107 12.88 -1.61 -4.03
CA PHE A 107 13.18 -0.45 -4.87
C PHE A 107 13.57 0.74 -4.01
N SER A 108 14.53 1.54 -4.49
CA SER A 108 14.76 2.86 -3.92
C SER A 108 13.53 3.75 -4.09
N LEU A 109 13.15 4.48 -3.05
CA LEU A 109 12.06 5.48 -3.11
C LEU A 109 12.31 6.57 -4.17
N LYS A 110 13.55 6.74 -4.62
CA LYS A 110 13.93 7.71 -5.66
C LYS A 110 13.80 7.17 -7.08
N GLN A 111 13.48 5.88 -7.26
CA GLN A 111 13.47 5.19 -8.56
C GLN A 111 12.12 4.55 -8.90
N LEU A 112 11.03 5.13 -8.41
CA LEU A 112 9.69 4.57 -8.61
C LEU A 112 8.99 5.08 -9.87
N ASP A 113 9.47 6.17 -10.47
CA ASP A 113 8.78 6.88 -11.57
C ASP A 113 8.56 6.04 -12.82
N GLU A 114 9.46 5.09 -13.09
CA GLU A 114 9.40 4.22 -14.28
C GLU A 114 8.56 2.95 -14.08
N LEU A 115 8.09 2.71 -12.86
CA LEU A 115 7.33 1.50 -12.55
C LEU A 115 5.87 1.65 -12.94
N GLU A 116 5.33 0.63 -13.60
CA GLU A 116 3.89 0.55 -13.82
C GLU A 116 3.19 0.16 -12.52
N MET A 117 2.26 1.01 -12.08
CA MET A 117 1.48 0.84 -10.86
C MET A 117 -0.01 1.06 -11.14
N PRO A 118 -0.91 0.49 -10.34
CA PRO A 118 -2.32 0.86 -10.40
C PRO A 118 -2.51 2.37 -10.21
N TYR A 119 -3.52 2.92 -10.88
CA TYR A 119 -3.72 4.36 -10.98
C TYR A 119 -3.62 5.14 -9.67
N THR A 120 -4.44 4.78 -8.67
CA THR A 120 -4.42 5.48 -7.37
C THR A 120 -3.14 5.23 -6.59
N ALA A 121 -2.58 4.01 -6.65
CA ALA A 121 -1.34 3.66 -5.97
C ALA A 121 -0.15 4.48 -6.48
N ARG A 122 -0.06 4.74 -7.77
CA ARG A 122 0.97 5.62 -8.36
C ARG A 122 0.95 7.01 -7.74
N TYR A 123 -0.23 7.62 -7.67
CA TYR A 123 -0.37 8.97 -7.07
C TYR A 123 -0.08 8.97 -5.57
N VAL A 124 -0.50 7.93 -4.84
CA VAL A 124 -0.17 7.76 -3.42
C VAL A 124 1.35 7.70 -3.25
N MET A 125 2.04 6.88 -4.03
CA MET A 125 3.49 6.75 -3.91
C MET A 125 4.23 8.03 -4.30
N ASN A 126 3.77 8.73 -5.34
CA ASN A 126 4.34 10.03 -5.71
C ASN A 126 4.17 11.08 -4.59
N HIS A 127 2.99 11.16 -3.99
CA HIS A 127 2.73 12.05 -2.88
C HIS A 127 3.54 11.64 -1.64
N TYR A 128 3.63 10.35 -1.35
CA TYR A 128 4.43 9.84 -0.24
C TYR A 128 5.90 10.23 -0.40
N CYS A 129 6.49 10.01 -1.57
CA CYS A 129 7.90 10.33 -1.82
C CYS A 129 8.22 11.82 -1.73
N SER A 130 7.29 12.70 -2.11
CA SER A 130 7.50 14.16 -2.13
C SER A 130 7.06 14.86 -0.85
N ILE A 131 6.05 14.36 -0.16
CA ILE A 131 5.42 15.04 0.98
C ILE A 131 5.24 14.08 2.16
N GLY A 132 4.55 12.95 1.94
CA GLY A 132 4.07 12.09 3.02
C GLY A 132 5.16 11.48 3.88
N GLN A 133 6.31 11.14 3.33
CA GLN A 133 7.41 10.56 4.11
C GLN A 133 8.02 11.52 5.14
N TYR A 134 7.81 12.82 4.98
CA TYR A 134 8.29 13.87 5.88
C TYR A 134 7.24 14.34 6.90
N SER A 135 6.12 13.65 6.96
CA SER A 135 4.95 14.01 7.77
C SER A 135 4.37 12.74 8.41
N ASP A 136 3.68 12.90 9.53
CA ASP A 136 2.90 11.85 10.19
C ASP A 136 1.39 11.95 9.90
N LYS A 137 1.00 12.88 9.04
CA LYS A 137 -0.40 13.16 8.70
C LYS A 137 -1.04 12.04 7.87
N ILE A 138 -2.36 11.93 7.99
CA ILE A 138 -3.17 11.10 7.12
C ILE A 138 -3.72 11.99 6.00
N TYR A 139 -3.74 11.47 4.79
CA TYR A 139 -4.28 12.16 3.62
C TYR A 139 -5.44 11.39 3.02
N THR A 140 -6.46 12.11 2.55
CA THR A 140 -7.49 11.53 1.70
C THR A 140 -7.25 11.95 0.26
N GLY A 141 -7.37 11.00 -0.67
CA GLY A 141 -7.21 11.23 -2.09
C GLY A 141 -8.50 10.94 -2.85
N VAL A 142 -8.94 11.89 -3.67
CA VAL A 142 -10.09 11.71 -4.56
C VAL A 142 -9.58 11.62 -6.00
N ALA A 143 -9.84 10.48 -6.64
CA ALA A 143 -9.42 10.23 -8.00
C ALA A 143 -10.45 10.76 -9.01
N ASN A 144 -9.96 11.49 -10.00
CA ASN A 144 -10.69 11.82 -11.20
C ASN A 144 -9.97 11.24 -12.44
N GLU A 145 -10.39 11.57 -13.62
CA GLU A 145 -9.80 11.05 -14.87
C GLU A 145 -8.38 11.57 -15.17
N ASN A 146 -7.96 12.65 -14.53
CA ASN A 146 -6.67 13.29 -14.80
C ASN A 146 -5.65 13.11 -13.68
N GLU A 147 -6.11 13.04 -12.42
CA GLU A 147 -5.23 13.03 -11.25
C GLU A 147 -5.94 12.50 -10.00
N VAL A 148 -5.19 12.38 -8.92
CA VAL A 148 -5.71 12.19 -7.56
C VAL A 148 -5.36 13.44 -6.75
N ILE A 149 -6.40 14.10 -6.21
CA ILE A 149 -6.26 15.28 -5.38
C ILE A 149 -6.19 14.86 -3.91
N PHE A 150 -5.13 15.24 -3.21
CA PHE A 150 -4.94 14.90 -1.81
C PHE A 150 -5.23 16.07 -0.88
N LEU A 151 -5.94 15.78 0.19
CA LEU A 151 -6.20 16.70 1.30
C LEU A 151 -5.75 16.04 2.60
N GLU A 152 -5.27 16.86 3.55
CA GLU A 152 -5.04 16.38 4.91
C GLU A 152 -6.36 15.96 5.56
N LEU A 153 -6.33 14.85 6.26
CA LEU A 153 -7.46 14.37 7.05
C LEU A 153 -7.14 14.61 8.53
N PRO A 154 -7.56 15.75 9.08
CA PRO A 154 -7.25 16.08 10.47
C PRO A 154 -8.11 15.28 11.44
N GLU A 155 -7.61 15.07 12.63
CA GLU A 155 -8.36 14.55 13.76
C GLU A 155 -9.07 15.69 14.49
N PHE A 156 -10.34 15.47 14.82
CA PHE A 156 -11.15 16.42 15.60
C PHE A 156 -11.37 15.92 17.02
#